data_017d88a6ebb1006cad57eaf96c0ca8d0
#
_entry.id   017d88a6ebb1006cad57eaf96c0ca8d0
#
_cell.length_a   1.000
_cell.length_b   1.000
_cell.length_c   1.000
_cell.angle_alpha   90.00
_cell.angle_beta   90.00
_cell.angle_gamma   90.00
#
_symmetry.space_group_name_H-M   'P 1'
#
loop_
_entity.id
_entity.type
_entity.pdbx_description
1 polymer ?
#
loop_
_entity_poly.entity_id
_entity_poly.type
_entity_poly.pdbx_seq_one_letter_code
_entity_poly.pdbx_strand_id
1 'polypeptide(L)'
;MISEFMKSKTNKNFALITNVSEKFLLELKRKTQFEKDGRIKFVGTVYDQELLMKIRENAYGYFHGHEVGGTNPSLLEALSSIDLNLLLDVGFNREVAEDSALYWNKDNNSLASLINKVDNMPEKEIAEYALKAKKRIVENYSWELICNLYENLFIS
;
A
#
# COMPACT_ATOMS: atom_id res chain seq x y z
N MET A 1 -9.64 -7.01 0.90
CA MET A 1 -8.31 -7.34 0.32
C MET A 1 -8.01 -8.84 0.34
N ILE A 2 -7.99 -9.52 1.50
CA ILE A 2 -7.64 -10.96 1.57
C ILE A 2 -8.45 -11.82 0.59
N SER A 3 -9.78 -11.75 0.62
CA SER A 3 -10.64 -12.53 -0.28
C SER A 3 -10.39 -12.23 -1.77
N GLU A 4 -10.04 -11.00 -2.10
CA GLU A 4 -9.69 -10.61 -3.47
C GLU A 4 -8.32 -11.14 -3.87
N PHE A 5 -7.33 -11.07 -2.95
CA PHE A 5 -6.03 -11.68 -3.19
C PHE A 5 -6.12 -13.18 -3.47
N MET A 6 -6.94 -13.90 -2.70
CA MET A 6 -7.18 -15.34 -2.90
C MET A 6 -7.74 -15.68 -4.28
N LYS A 7 -8.48 -14.76 -4.92
CA LYS A 7 -8.99 -14.93 -6.29
C LYS A 7 -7.95 -14.67 -7.37
N SER A 8 -6.86 -13.98 -7.03
CA SER A 8 -5.80 -13.68 -7.98
C SER A 8 -4.98 -14.92 -8.34
N LYS A 9 -4.36 -14.88 -9.52
CA LYS A 9 -3.52 -15.96 -10.04
C LYS A 9 -2.03 -15.76 -9.75
N THR A 10 -1.68 -14.72 -9.00
CA THR A 10 -0.28 -14.42 -8.66
C THR A 10 0.36 -15.56 -7.87
N ASN A 11 1.64 -15.79 -8.08
CA ASN A 11 2.44 -16.70 -7.27
C ASN A 11 3.15 -16.01 -6.08
N LYS A 12 2.96 -14.70 -5.93
CA LYS A 12 3.58 -13.92 -4.86
C LYS A 12 2.86 -14.12 -3.53
N ASN A 13 3.57 -13.90 -2.44
CA ASN A 13 2.98 -13.94 -1.10
C ASN A 13 2.35 -12.59 -0.74
N PHE A 14 1.27 -12.64 0.03
CA PHE A 14 0.68 -11.47 0.67
C PHE A 14 1.08 -11.45 2.15
N ALA A 15 2.03 -10.59 2.50
CA ALA A 15 2.49 -10.41 3.87
C ALA A 15 1.64 -9.34 4.58
N LEU A 16 1.02 -9.72 5.70
CA LEU A 16 0.25 -8.82 6.55
C LEU A 16 1.09 -8.51 7.80
N ILE A 17 1.62 -7.28 7.86
CA ILE A 17 2.40 -6.78 8.99
C ILE A 17 1.44 -6.00 9.89
N THR A 18 0.87 -6.69 10.87
CA THR A 18 -0.15 -6.09 11.72
C THR A 18 -0.32 -6.90 13.00
N ASN A 19 -0.74 -6.23 14.06
CA ASN A 19 -1.21 -6.88 15.26
C ASN A 19 -2.74 -6.97 15.19
N VAL A 20 -3.24 -8.19 15.25
CA VAL A 20 -4.68 -8.44 15.25
C VAL A 20 -5.06 -9.21 16.51
N SER A 21 -6.20 -8.86 17.12
CA SER A 21 -6.72 -9.63 18.24
C SER A 21 -7.11 -11.04 17.80
N GLU A 22 -7.00 -12.01 18.69
CA GLU A 22 -7.41 -13.39 18.40
C GLU A 22 -8.87 -13.48 17.93
N LYS A 23 -9.74 -12.70 18.57
CA LYS A 23 -11.17 -12.63 18.19
C LYS A 23 -11.34 -12.21 16.73
N PHE A 24 -10.64 -11.14 16.31
CA PHE A 24 -10.69 -10.66 14.93
C PHE A 24 -10.10 -11.69 13.96
N LEU A 25 -8.99 -12.30 14.32
CA LEU A 25 -8.36 -13.34 13.49
C LEU A 25 -9.28 -14.55 13.29
N LEU A 26 -9.95 -15.02 14.35
CA LEU A 26 -10.93 -16.11 14.25
C LEU A 26 -12.12 -15.75 13.35
N GLU A 27 -12.63 -14.53 13.47
CA GLU A 27 -13.71 -14.05 12.60
C GLU A 27 -13.27 -13.98 11.13
N LEU A 28 -12.06 -13.45 10.88
CA LEU A 28 -11.47 -13.36 9.56
C LEU A 28 -11.26 -14.75 8.93
N LYS A 29 -10.76 -15.71 9.70
CA LYS A 29 -10.62 -17.11 9.29
C LYS A 29 -11.96 -17.72 8.90
N ARG A 30 -12.98 -17.51 9.74
CA ARG A 30 -14.34 -18.01 9.45
C ARG A 30 -14.92 -17.42 8.17
N LYS A 31 -14.71 -16.10 7.93
CA LYS A 31 -15.26 -15.40 6.78
C LYS A 31 -14.53 -15.71 5.47
N THR A 32 -13.23 -15.83 5.50
CA THR A 32 -12.41 -15.89 4.28
C THR A 32 -11.78 -17.25 4.03
N GLN A 33 -11.61 -18.07 5.07
CA GLN A 33 -10.87 -19.34 5.02
C GLN A 33 -9.45 -19.17 4.45
N PHE A 34 -8.82 -18.00 4.71
CA PHE A 34 -7.53 -17.64 4.14
C PHE A 34 -6.40 -18.63 4.48
N GLU A 35 -6.55 -19.44 5.52
CA GLU A 35 -5.60 -20.47 5.91
C GLU A 35 -5.43 -21.57 4.83
N LYS A 36 -6.39 -21.69 3.92
CA LYS A 36 -6.31 -22.60 2.77
C LYS A 36 -5.41 -22.07 1.66
N ASP A 37 -5.05 -20.78 1.70
CA ASP A 37 -4.16 -20.15 0.73
C ASP A 37 -2.78 -19.91 1.35
N GLY A 38 -1.84 -20.79 1.03
CA GLY A 38 -0.49 -20.74 1.56
C GLY A 38 0.31 -19.48 1.20
N ARG A 39 -0.21 -18.63 0.31
CA ARG A 39 0.40 -17.34 -0.07
C ARG A 39 0.14 -16.25 0.97
N ILE A 40 -0.86 -16.40 1.84
CA ILE A 40 -1.22 -15.40 2.85
C ILE A 40 -0.39 -15.61 4.10
N LYS A 41 0.38 -14.61 4.50
CA LYS A 41 1.32 -14.66 5.63
C LYS A 41 1.02 -13.57 6.64
N PHE A 42 0.59 -13.94 7.84
CA PHE A 42 0.53 -13.03 8.98
C PHE A 42 1.91 -13.00 9.65
N VAL A 43 2.61 -11.87 9.51
CA VAL A 43 3.99 -11.71 9.99
C VAL A 43 4.03 -11.22 11.45
N GLY A 44 2.92 -10.65 11.93
CA GLY A 44 2.88 -9.95 13.21
C GLY A 44 3.33 -8.49 13.09
N THR A 45 3.58 -7.85 14.23
CA THR A 45 4.02 -6.45 14.27
C THR A 45 5.53 -6.37 14.15
N VAL A 46 6.01 -5.49 13.28
CA VAL A 46 7.42 -5.14 13.16
C VAL A 46 7.62 -3.76 13.78
N TYR A 47 8.31 -3.68 14.91
CA TYR A 47 8.61 -2.42 15.61
C TYR A 47 9.94 -1.81 15.18
N ASP A 48 10.84 -2.63 14.63
CA ASP A 48 12.12 -2.20 14.08
C ASP A 48 11.88 -1.45 12.76
N GLN A 49 12.15 -0.14 12.77
CA GLN A 49 11.91 0.73 11.61
C GLN A 49 12.85 0.40 10.44
N GLU A 50 14.10 -0.01 10.72
CA GLU A 50 15.04 -0.39 9.66
C GLU A 50 14.58 -1.68 8.97
N LEU A 51 14.13 -2.66 9.76
CA LEU A 51 13.57 -3.90 9.22
C LEU A 51 12.31 -3.62 8.41
N LEU A 52 11.42 -2.75 8.90
CA LEU A 52 10.18 -2.38 8.21
C LEU A 52 10.49 -1.70 6.87
N MET A 53 11.49 -0.82 6.84
CA MET A 53 11.95 -0.17 5.61
C MET A 53 12.51 -1.20 4.63
N LYS A 54 13.36 -2.11 5.06
CA LYS A 54 13.90 -3.18 4.21
C LYS A 54 12.81 -4.11 3.65
N ILE A 55 11.78 -4.42 4.45
CA ILE A 55 10.64 -5.20 3.97
C ILE A 55 9.91 -4.45 2.85
N ARG A 56 9.70 -3.13 3.00
CA ARG A 56 9.07 -2.30 1.98
C ARG A 56 9.91 -2.22 0.70
N GLU A 57 11.19 -1.93 0.80
CA GLU A 57 12.12 -1.83 -0.33
C GLU A 57 12.22 -3.13 -1.15
N ASN A 58 12.01 -4.27 -0.50
CA ASN A 58 12.03 -5.57 -1.15
C ASN A 58 10.64 -6.10 -1.51
N ALA A 59 9.58 -5.35 -1.25
CA ALA A 59 8.24 -5.74 -1.62
C ALA A 59 8.00 -5.46 -3.11
N TYR A 60 7.34 -6.41 -3.79
CA TYR A 60 6.90 -6.21 -5.17
C TYR A 60 5.86 -5.10 -5.31
N GLY A 61 5.00 -4.94 -4.31
CA GLY A 61 3.97 -3.91 -4.28
C GLY A 61 3.32 -3.80 -2.91
N TYR A 62 2.63 -2.69 -2.69
CA TYR A 62 1.95 -2.35 -1.45
C TYR A 62 0.45 -2.19 -1.65
N PHE A 63 -0.33 -2.80 -0.75
CA PHE A 63 -1.77 -2.63 -0.72
C PHE A 63 -2.19 -1.63 0.35
N HIS A 64 -2.90 -0.59 -0.05
CA HIS A 64 -3.47 0.40 0.87
C HIS A 64 -5.00 0.38 0.80
N GLY A 65 -5.63 0.00 1.89
CA GLY A 65 -7.09 -0.18 1.96
C GLY A 65 -7.80 0.73 2.96
N HIS A 66 -7.18 1.82 3.40
CA HIS A 66 -7.81 2.78 4.30
C HIS A 66 -8.93 3.54 3.57
N GLU A 67 -10.07 3.67 4.24
CA GLU A 67 -11.28 4.30 3.71
C GLU A 67 -11.58 5.65 4.33
N VAL A 68 -11.06 5.88 5.52
CA VAL A 68 -11.37 7.05 6.35
C VAL A 68 -10.07 7.66 6.84
N GLY A 69 -9.96 8.97 6.79
CA GLY A 69 -8.81 9.71 7.27
C GLY A 69 -8.36 10.79 6.30
N GLY A 70 -7.15 11.25 6.47
CA GLY A 70 -6.45 12.17 5.58
C GLY A 70 -5.14 11.55 5.09
N THR A 71 -4.10 12.34 5.01
CA THR A 71 -2.74 11.88 4.66
C THR A 71 -2.27 10.81 5.64
N ASN A 72 -2.05 9.61 5.16
CA ASN A 72 -1.64 8.49 5.99
C ASN A 72 -0.12 8.31 5.92
N PRO A 73 0.62 8.36 7.07
CA PRO A 73 2.08 8.19 7.06
C PRO A 73 2.56 6.91 6.39
N SER A 74 1.85 5.78 6.62
CA SER A 74 2.23 4.51 5.98
C SER A 74 2.07 4.54 4.46
N LEU A 75 1.16 5.36 3.92
CA LEU A 75 1.03 5.57 2.48
C LEU A 75 2.21 6.39 1.94
N LEU A 76 2.59 7.47 2.64
CA LEU A 76 3.75 8.29 2.24
C LEU A 76 5.04 7.47 2.25
N GLU A 77 5.24 6.66 3.29
CA GLU A 77 6.39 5.76 3.41
C GLU A 77 6.39 4.72 2.27
N ALA A 78 5.24 4.16 1.92
CA ALA A 78 5.14 3.21 0.82
C ALA A 78 5.43 3.86 -0.53
N LEU A 79 4.85 5.03 -0.82
CA LEU A 79 5.10 5.78 -2.06
C LEU A 79 6.58 6.18 -2.22
N SER A 80 7.29 6.40 -1.11
CA SER A 80 8.72 6.74 -1.14
C SER A 80 9.64 5.55 -1.38
N SER A 81 9.22 4.32 -1.01
CA SER A 81 10.10 3.16 -0.92
C SER A 81 9.69 1.96 -1.77
N ILE A 82 8.43 1.87 -2.20
CA ILE A 82 7.89 0.72 -2.94
C ILE A 82 7.51 1.14 -4.36
N ASP A 83 7.91 0.36 -5.33
CA ASP A 83 7.74 0.70 -6.74
C ASP A 83 6.28 0.64 -7.22
N LEU A 84 5.49 -0.29 -6.71
CA LEU A 84 4.06 -0.44 -7.05
C LEU A 84 3.17 -0.21 -5.84
N ASN A 85 2.26 0.75 -5.94
CA ASN A 85 1.28 1.05 -4.90
C ASN A 85 -0.13 0.84 -5.44
N LEU A 86 -0.90 -0.07 -4.81
CA LEU A 86 -2.25 -0.45 -5.18
C LEU A 86 -3.21 0.06 -4.10
N LEU A 87 -3.89 1.16 -4.37
CA LEU A 87 -4.65 1.93 -3.40
C LEU A 87 -6.15 1.72 -3.57
N LEU A 88 -6.87 1.70 -2.46
CA LEU A 88 -8.32 1.80 -2.50
C LEU A 88 -8.72 3.16 -3.10
N ASP A 89 -9.62 3.14 -4.06
CA ASP A 89 -10.11 4.30 -4.78
C ASP A 89 -11.04 5.16 -3.90
N VAL A 90 -10.45 6.03 -3.10
CA VAL A 90 -11.14 7.04 -2.28
C VAL A 90 -10.43 8.38 -2.42
N GLY A 91 -11.17 9.48 -2.17
CA GLY A 91 -10.71 10.84 -2.46
C GLY A 91 -9.33 11.17 -1.89
N PHE A 92 -9.09 10.90 -0.59
CA PHE A 92 -7.81 11.24 0.03
C PHE A 92 -6.63 10.37 -0.45
N ASN A 93 -6.84 9.10 -0.83
CA ASN A 93 -5.79 8.28 -1.43
C ASN A 93 -5.42 8.81 -2.82
N ARG A 94 -6.44 9.25 -3.60
CA ARG A 94 -6.21 9.90 -4.90
C ARG A 94 -5.50 11.22 -4.77
N GLU A 95 -5.86 12.04 -3.78
CA GLU A 95 -5.21 13.32 -3.52
C GLU A 95 -3.72 13.14 -3.18
N VAL A 96 -3.39 12.13 -2.38
CA VAL A 96 -2.00 11.86 -2.00
C VAL A 96 -1.18 11.33 -3.17
N ALA A 97 -1.67 10.31 -3.87
CA ALA A 97 -0.87 9.57 -4.84
C ALA A 97 -1.11 9.98 -6.31
N GLU A 98 -2.22 10.63 -6.63
CA GLU A 98 -2.57 11.07 -8.00
C GLU A 98 -2.37 9.94 -9.04
N ASP A 99 -1.55 10.16 -10.06
CA ASP A 99 -1.24 9.19 -11.13
C ASP A 99 0.00 8.32 -10.83
N SER A 100 0.53 8.41 -9.60
CA SER A 100 1.70 7.64 -9.17
C SER A 100 1.35 6.27 -8.58
N ALA A 101 0.08 5.91 -8.55
CA ALA A 101 -0.41 4.65 -8.01
C ALA A 101 -1.50 4.04 -8.90
N LEU A 102 -1.81 2.78 -8.65
CA LEU A 102 -2.90 2.06 -9.27
C LEU A 102 -4.07 1.95 -8.29
N TYR A 103 -5.28 1.99 -8.79
CA TYR A 103 -6.46 2.08 -7.95
C TYR A 103 -7.40 0.88 -8.14
N TRP A 104 -7.96 0.41 -7.04
CA TRP A 104 -8.98 -0.61 -7.00
C TRP A 104 -10.17 -0.11 -6.16
N ASN A 105 -11.35 -0.61 -6.45
CA ASN A 105 -12.57 -0.36 -5.66
C ASN A 105 -13.05 -1.63 -4.95
N LYS A 106 -14.13 -1.53 -4.20
CA LYS A 106 -14.70 -2.66 -3.46
C LYS A 106 -15.55 -3.61 -4.30
N ASP A 107 -15.67 -3.37 -5.58
CA ASP A 107 -16.40 -4.26 -6.46
C ASP A 107 -15.73 -5.63 -6.53
N ASN A 108 -16.55 -6.65 -6.74
CA ASN A 108 -16.08 -8.02 -6.85
C ASN A 108 -15.08 -8.15 -7.99
N ASN A 109 -13.94 -8.76 -7.70
CA ASN A 109 -12.79 -8.96 -8.59
C ASN A 109 -12.01 -7.70 -8.98
N SER A 110 -12.32 -6.51 -8.47
CA SER A 110 -11.57 -5.29 -8.80
C SER A 110 -10.09 -5.42 -8.41
N LEU A 111 -9.83 -5.71 -7.13
CA LEU A 111 -8.45 -5.88 -6.66
C LEU A 111 -7.79 -7.16 -7.25
N ALA A 112 -8.53 -8.26 -7.38
CA ALA A 112 -8.00 -9.49 -7.98
C ALA A 112 -7.54 -9.27 -9.42
N SER A 113 -8.32 -8.54 -10.22
CA SER A 113 -7.97 -8.19 -11.60
C SER A 113 -6.75 -7.26 -11.66
N LEU A 114 -6.68 -6.30 -10.75
CA LEU A 114 -5.52 -5.41 -10.65
C LEU A 114 -4.26 -6.16 -10.28
N ILE A 115 -4.31 -7.09 -9.32
CA ILE A 115 -3.18 -7.96 -8.96
C ILE A 115 -2.70 -8.75 -10.18
N ASN A 116 -3.61 -9.37 -10.92
CA ASN A 116 -3.26 -10.12 -12.12
C ASN A 116 -2.66 -9.23 -13.22
N LYS A 117 -3.12 -7.97 -13.33
CA LYS A 117 -2.56 -7.00 -14.27
C LYS A 117 -1.12 -6.65 -13.91
N VAL A 118 -0.87 -6.27 -12.66
CA VAL A 118 0.48 -5.85 -12.22
C VAL A 118 1.47 -7.01 -12.21
N ASP A 119 1.02 -8.23 -12.00
CA ASP A 119 1.87 -9.43 -12.02
C ASP A 119 2.49 -9.70 -13.41
N ASN A 120 1.88 -9.16 -14.45
CA ASN A 120 2.34 -9.23 -15.85
C ASN A 120 2.80 -7.86 -16.38
N MET A 121 3.00 -6.88 -15.52
CA MET A 121 3.38 -5.52 -15.91
C MET A 121 4.87 -5.49 -16.31
N PRO A 122 5.22 -4.85 -17.43
CA PRO A 122 6.62 -4.69 -17.82
C PRO A 122 7.42 -3.89 -16.77
N GLU A 123 8.65 -4.26 -16.53
CA GLU A 123 9.54 -3.56 -15.57
C GLU A 123 9.65 -2.07 -15.85
N LYS A 124 9.65 -1.66 -17.12
CA LYS A 124 9.66 -0.25 -17.51
C LYS A 124 8.44 0.51 -16.98
N GLU A 125 7.25 -0.08 -17.08
CA GLU A 125 6.02 0.54 -16.56
C GLU A 125 6.05 0.60 -15.02
N ILE A 126 6.55 -0.42 -14.36
CA ILE A 126 6.78 -0.42 -12.90
C ILE A 126 7.71 0.73 -12.51
N ALA A 127 8.83 0.88 -13.21
CA ALA A 127 9.78 1.95 -12.95
C ALA A 127 9.20 3.36 -13.16
N GLU A 128 8.27 3.51 -14.11
CA GLU A 128 7.56 4.78 -14.32
C GLU A 128 6.66 5.13 -13.13
N TYR A 129 5.92 4.16 -12.56
CA TYR A 129 5.15 4.35 -11.32
C TYR A 129 6.06 4.70 -10.14
N ALA A 130 7.16 3.97 -9.97
CA ALA A 130 8.15 4.22 -8.91
C ALA A 130 8.70 5.64 -8.97
N LEU A 131 9.08 6.10 -10.16
CA LEU A 131 9.61 7.45 -10.36
C LEU A 131 8.57 8.52 -10.02
N LYS A 132 7.33 8.36 -10.48
CA LYS A 132 6.23 9.28 -10.18
C LYS A 132 5.95 9.33 -8.68
N ALA A 133 5.90 8.19 -8.00
CA ALA A 133 5.63 8.11 -6.58
C ALA A 133 6.70 8.83 -5.76
N LYS A 134 7.97 8.55 -6.01
CA LYS A 134 9.11 9.21 -5.35
C LYS A 134 9.11 10.72 -5.60
N LYS A 135 8.88 11.15 -6.84
CA LYS A 135 8.76 12.57 -7.20
C LYS A 135 7.63 13.25 -6.44
N ARG A 136 6.44 12.62 -6.39
CA ARG A 136 5.27 13.14 -5.66
C ARG A 136 5.57 13.38 -4.19
N ILE A 137 6.28 12.45 -3.52
CA ILE A 137 6.66 12.59 -2.11
C ILE A 137 7.63 13.75 -1.92
N VAL A 138 8.68 13.84 -2.73
CA VAL A 138 9.68 14.91 -2.61
C VAL A 138 9.06 16.29 -2.83
N GLU A 139 8.20 16.43 -3.83
CA GLU A 139 7.63 17.73 -4.21
C GLU A 139 6.49 18.20 -3.31
N ASN A 140 5.76 17.28 -2.61
CA ASN A 140 4.54 17.66 -1.91
C ASN A 140 4.49 17.25 -0.43
N TYR A 141 5.38 16.34 0.01
CA TYR A 141 5.33 15.76 1.36
C TYR A 141 6.70 15.70 2.05
N SER A 142 7.70 16.40 1.53
CA SER A 142 9.01 16.47 2.18
C SER A 142 8.94 17.34 3.46
N TRP A 143 9.70 16.95 4.47
CA TRP A 143 9.81 17.74 5.70
C TRP A 143 10.29 19.17 5.43
N GLU A 144 11.21 19.34 4.48
CA GLU A 144 11.71 20.66 4.08
C GLU A 144 10.57 21.55 3.57
N LEU A 145 9.70 21.04 2.69
CA LEU A 145 8.53 21.79 2.21
C LEU A 145 7.60 22.15 3.36
N ILE A 146 7.27 21.18 4.22
CA ILE A 146 6.35 21.40 5.33
C ILE A 146 6.91 22.43 6.31
N CYS A 147 8.19 22.33 6.68
CA CYS A 147 8.83 23.32 7.54
C CYS A 147 8.80 24.73 6.93
N ASN A 148 9.15 24.86 5.64
CA ASN A 148 9.12 26.15 4.95
C ASN A 148 7.70 26.75 4.90
N LEU A 149 6.67 25.94 4.71
CA LEU A 149 5.28 26.42 4.73
C LEU A 149 4.89 26.94 6.13
N TYR A 150 5.30 26.27 7.20
CA TYR A 150 5.07 26.73 8.57
C TYR A 150 5.86 28.02 8.87
N GLU A 151 7.14 28.11 8.49
CA GLU A 151 7.96 29.30 8.67
C GLU A 151 7.31 30.50 7.99
N ASN A 152 6.88 30.37 6.75
CA ASN A 152 6.20 31.43 6.01
C ASN A 152 4.89 31.90 6.70
N LEU A 153 4.17 30.98 7.35
CA LEU A 153 2.95 31.29 8.07
C LEU A 153 3.21 32.10 9.34
N PHE A 154 4.37 31.89 10.00
CA PHE A 154 4.72 32.61 11.24
C PHE A 154 5.43 33.93 11.01
N ILE A 155 5.99 34.17 9.81
CA ILE A 155 6.73 35.39 9.47
C ILE A 155 5.80 36.41 8.76
N SER A 156 4.65 35.94 8.23
CA SER A 156 3.63 36.79 7.60
C SER A 156 2.71 37.45 8.64
#